data_0d4cd16920fe845c71cd5a051a693c12
#
_entry.id   0d4cd16920fe845c71cd5a051a693c12
#
_cell.length_a   1.000
_cell.length_b   1.000
_cell.length_c   1.000
_cell.angle_alpha   90.00
_cell.angle_beta   90.00
_cell.angle_gamma   90.00
#
_symmetry.space_group_name_H-M   'P 1'
#
loop_
_entity.id
_entity.type
_entity.pdbx_description
1 polymer ?
#
loop_
_entity_poly.entity_id
_entity_poly.type
_entity_poly.pdbx_seq_one_letter_code
_entity_poly.pdbx_strand_id
1 'polypeptide(L)'
;MSHNTEVLRSLAASALQQGRGIASKGHRKTPQEPLELYDMEGCPFCRLVREALTDLDLDVVIFPCPKGGERYRPLVERLGGRQQFPYLMDPNTGAALYESADIIDYLYREYGGRPAPRRWLVRSLRTAAAVSPSLPR
;
A
#
# COMPACT_ATOMS: atom_id res chain seq x y z
N MET A 1 -22.61 12.51 -9.78
CA MET A 1 -22.89 11.94 -8.44
C MET A 1 -23.01 13.07 -7.46
N SER A 2 -23.96 13.03 -6.55
CA SER A 2 -24.09 14.06 -5.53
C SER A 2 -22.97 13.92 -4.49
N HIS A 3 -22.54 15.03 -3.94
CA HIS A 3 -21.56 15.09 -2.85
C HIS A 3 -21.93 14.16 -1.68
N ASN A 4 -23.21 14.06 -1.37
CA ASN A 4 -23.71 13.18 -0.29
C ASN A 4 -23.46 11.69 -0.57
N THR A 5 -23.48 11.26 -1.83
CA THR A 5 -23.21 9.86 -2.20
C THR A 5 -21.74 9.52 -2.01
N GLU A 6 -20.83 10.45 -2.28
CA GLU A 6 -19.39 10.27 -2.06
C GLU A 6 -19.05 10.24 -0.58
N VAL A 7 -19.67 11.10 0.21
CA VAL A 7 -19.52 11.11 1.68
C VAL A 7 -20.00 9.78 2.27
N LEU A 8 -21.16 9.27 1.85
CA LEU A 8 -21.67 7.98 2.32
C LEU A 8 -20.77 6.82 1.91
N ARG A 9 -20.22 6.83 0.71
CA ARG A 9 -19.25 5.83 0.27
C ARG A 9 -17.97 5.87 1.09
N SER A 10 -17.46 7.05 1.38
CA SER A 10 -16.28 7.26 2.21
C SER A 10 -16.51 6.77 3.64
N LEU A 11 -17.66 7.09 4.23
CA LEU A 11 -18.05 6.63 5.57
C LEU A 11 -18.23 5.10 5.60
N ALA A 12 -18.85 4.52 4.58
CA ALA A 12 -19.02 3.08 4.47
C ALA A 12 -17.65 2.37 4.32
N ALA A 13 -16.74 2.93 3.52
CA ALA A 13 -15.38 2.41 3.39
C ALA A 13 -14.62 2.47 4.72
N SER A 14 -14.76 3.56 5.45
CA SER A 14 -14.16 3.74 6.78
C SER A 14 -14.77 2.78 7.81
N ALA A 15 -16.08 2.55 7.77
CA ALA A 15 -16.77 1.60 8.63
C ALA A 15 -16.34 0.16 8.33
N LEU A 16 -16.13 -0.19 7.05
CA LEU A 16 -15.63 -1.51 6.64
C LEU A 16 -14.19 -1.75 7.09
N GLN A 17 -13.39 -0.70 7.25
CA GLN A 17 -12.05 -0.79 7.80
C GLN A 17 -12.03 -0.95 9.32
N GLN A 18 -13.17 -0.83 10.00
CA GLN A 18 -13.30 -0.97 11.46
C GLN A 18 -12.31 -0.07 12.23
N GLY A 19 -12.09 1.16 11.76
CA GLY A 19 -11.14 2.10 12.35
C GLY A 19 -9.67 1.75 12.16
N ARG A 20 -9.35 0.76 11.33
CA ARG A 20 -7.95 0.48 10.98
C ARG A 20 -7.35 1.64 10.20
N GLY A 21 -6.06 1.88 10.39
CA GLY A 21 -5.40 3.04 9.80
C GLY A 21 -5.52 4.32 10.64
N ILE A 22 -6.07 4.23 11.85
CA ILE A 22 -6.17 5.36 12.80
C ILE A 22 -5.14 5.25 13.93
N ALA A 23 -4.96 4.03 14.46
CA ALA A 23 -4.06 3.78 15.58
C ALA A 23 -2.80 3.06 15.13
N SER A 24 -1.72 3.27 15.85
CA SER A 24 -0.41 2.68 15.61
C SER A 24 0.06 1.86 16.80
N LYS A 25 0.72 0.74 16.54
CA LYS A 25 1.53 0.01 17.52
C LYS A 25 3.01 0.37 17.43
N GLY A 26 3.38 1.19 16.46
CA GLY A 26 4.73 1.67 16.24
C GLY A 26 5.64 0.67 15.58
N HIS A 27 6.89 1.09 15.42
CA HIS A 27 7.96 0.31 14.85
C HIS A 27 9.05 0.03 15.90
N ARG A 28 9.90 -0.96 15.62
CA ARG A 28 11.04 -1.31 16.46
C ARG A 28 12.34 -0.67 15.96
N LYS A 29 12.46 -0.53 14.65
CA LYS A 29 13.62 0.04 13.97
C LYS A 29 13.19 1.23 13.14
N THR A 30 13.85 2.36 13.31
CA THR A 30 13.55 3.59 12.55
C THR A 30 14.35 3.62 11.25
N PRO A 31 13.72 3.75 10.08
CA PRO A 31 14.43 4.01 8.84
C PRO A 31 15.21 5.31 8.91
N GLN A 32 16.44 5.35 8.39
CA GLN A 32 17.23 6.59 8.30
C GLN A 32 16.72 7.48 7.16
N GLU A 33 16.36 6.88 6.04
CA GLU A 33 15.77 7.55 4.90
C GLU A 33 14.29 7.17 4.79
N PRO A 34 13.41 8.08 4.38
CA PRO A 34 12.02 7.76 4.19
C PRO A 34 11.84 6.68 3.12
N LEU A 35 10.87 5.81 3.34
CA LEU A 35 10.45 4.82 2.35
C LEU A 35 9.80 5.52 1.16
N GLU A 36 9.82 4.90 0.01
CA GLU A 36 9.21 5.42 -1.21
C GLU A 36 8.09 4.48 -1.67
N LEU A 37 6.88 5.02 -1.78
CA LEU A 37 5.72 4.26 -2.23
C LEU A 37 5.14 4.89 -3.51
N TYR A 38 5.14 4.10 -4.56
CA TYR A 38 4.50 4.43 -5.83
C TYR A 38 3.12 3.80 -5.86
N ASP A 39 2.10 4.63 -5.80
CA ASP A 39 0.73 4.14 -5.64
C ASP A 39 -0.34 5.07 -6.23
N MET A 40 -1.60 4.70 -6.06
CA MET A 40 -2.75 5.54 -6.32
C MET A 40 -3.77 5.37 -5.19
N GLU A 41 -4.42 6.47 -4.81
CA GLU A 41 -5.32 6.51 -3.67
C GLU A 41 -6.50 5.53 -3.81
N GLY A 42 -7.08 5.44 -4.99
CA GLY A 42 -8.24 4.59 -5.26
C GLY A 42 -7.95 3.09 -5.33
N CYS A 43 -6.68 2.68 -5.24
CA CYS A 43 -6.28 1.28 -5.33
C CYS A 43 -6.42 0.58 -3.97
N PRO A 44 -7.23 -0.50 -3.86
CA PRO A 44 -7.42 -1.19 -2.59
C PRO A 44 -6.13 -1.86 -2.07
N PHE A 45 -5.27 -2.33 -2.93
CA PHE A 45 -3.97 -2.90 -2.55
C PHE A 45 -3.01 -1.85 -1.99
N CYS A 46 -3.02 -0.66 -2.58
CA CYS A 46 -2.23 0.47 -2.10
C CYS A 46 -2.69 0.91 -0.70
N ARG A 47 -3.98 0.92 -0.45
CA ARG A 47 -4.56 1.23 0.86
C ARG A 47 -4.12 0.26 1.95
N LEU A 48 -3.98 -1.03 1.63
CA LEU A 48 -3.47 -2.01 2.58
C LEU A 48 -2.03 -1.71 3.01
N VAL A 49 -1.19 -1.28 2.07
CA VAL A 49 0.18 -0.88 2.38
C VAL A 49 0.20 0.39 3.22
N ARG A 50 -0.61 1.38 2.90
CA ARG A 50 -0.74 2.61 3.69
C ARG A 50 -1.24 2.34 5.11
N GLU A 51 -2.17 1.40 5.28
CA GLU A 51 -2.63 0.93 6.59
C GLU A 51 -1.48 0.33 7.40
N ALA A 52 -0.63 -0.49 6.77
CA ALA A 52 0.56 -1.06 7.40
C ALA A 52 1.58 0.01 7.82
N LEU A 53 1.84 0.97 6.95
CA LEU A 53 2.73 2.10 7.25
C LEU A 53 2.21 2.92 8.44
N THR A 54 0.90 3.13 8.54
CA THR A 54 0.27 3.80 9.68
C THR A 54 0.42 2.99 10.95
N ASP A 55 0.15 1.67 10.93
CA ASP A 55 0.29 0.81 12.11
C ASP A 55 1.73 0.74 12.62
N LEU A 56 2.70 0.81 11.72
CA LEU A 56 4.11 0.84 12.04
C LEU A 56 4.66 2.25 12.33
N ASP A 57 3.85 3.28 12.12
CA ASP A 57 4.25 4.69 12.29
C ASP A 57 5.52 5.02 11.50
N LEU A 58 5.54 4.65 10.23
CA LEU A 58 6.68 4.83 9.33
C LEU A 58 6.46 5.98 8.36
N ASP A 59 7.46 6.83 8.23
CA ASP A 59 7.48 7.89 7.22
C ASP A 59 7.62 7.31 5.81
N VAL A 60 6.89 7.87 4.88
CA VAL A 60 6.90 7.44 3.49
C VAL A 60 6.71 8.63 2.55
N VAL A 61 7.47 8.67 1.47
CA VAL A 61 7.24 9.60 0.37
C VAL A 61 6.32 8.91 -0.64
N ILE A 62 5.21 9.56 -0.96
CA ILE A 62 4.23 9.06 -1.91
C ILE A 62 4.50 9.65 -3.29
N PHE A 63 4.66 8.79 -4.27
CA PHE A 63 4.76 9.15 -5.68
C PHE A 63 3.45 8.73 -6.38
N PRO A 64 2.56 9.67 -6.70
CA PRO A 64 1.26 9.32 -7.26
C PRO A 64 1.38 8.78 -8.68
N CYS A 65 0.76 7.63 -8.91
CA CYS A 65 0.76 6.93 -10.18
C CYS A 65 -0.68 6.72 -10.69
N PRO A 66 -1.42 7.79 -10.98
CA PRO A 66 -2.79 7.66 -11.44
C PRO A 66 -2.85 6.89 -12.76
N LYS A 67 -3.99 6.27 -13.03
CA LYS A 67 -4.22 5.58 -14.30
C LYS A 67 -4.02 6.54 -15.47
N GLY A 68 -3.18 6.16 -16.43
CA GLY A 68 -2.80 7.02 -17.55
C GLY A 68 -1.74 8.09 -17.22
N GLY A 69 -1.25 8.15 -15.99
CA GLY A 69 -0.20 9.09 -15.58
C GLY A 69 1.15 8.77 -16.21
N GLU A 70 1.80 9.79 -16.75
CA GLU A 70 3.07 9.65 -17.46
C GLU A 70 4.29 10.00 -16.58
N ARG A 71 4.07 10.57 -15.41
CA ARG A 71 5.12 11.10 -14.57
C ARG A 71 5.97 10.01 -13.91
N TYR A 72 5.35 9.06 -13.21
CA TYR A 72 6.05 8.05 -12.43
C TYR A 72 5.82 6.60 -12.90
N ARG A 73 4.76 6.33 -13.64
CA ARG A 73 4.50 4.99 -14.16
C ARG A 73 5.66 4.45 -15.03
N PRO A 74 6.22 5.23 -15.96
CA PRO A 74 7.38 4.78 -16.72
C PRO A 74 8.62 4.55 -15.85
N LEU A 75 8.79 5.33 -14.78
CA LEU A 75 9.87 5.14 -13.83
C LEU A 75 9.75 3.80 -13.10
N VAL A 76 8.56 3.44 -12.61
CA VAL A 76 8.31 2.15 -11.96
C VAL A 76 8.61 0.99 -12.91
N GLU A 77 8.22 1.11 -14.18
CA GLU A 77 8.54 0.12 -15.20
C GLU A 77 10.04 -0.05 -15.43
N ARG A 78 10.78 1.06 -15.44
CA ARG A 78 12.26 1.01 -15.56
C ARG A 78 12.92 0.40 -14.34
N LEU A 79 12.42 0.71 -13.13
CA LEU A 79 13.00 0.25 -11.88
C LEU A 79 12.71 -1.23 -11.60
N GLY A 80 11.49 -1.66 -11.86
CA GLY A 80 11.03 -2.99 -11.48
C GLY A 80 10.65 -3.92 -12.64
N GLY A 81 10.64 -3.41 -13.86
CA GLY A 81 10.35 -4.18 -15.06
C GLY A 81 8.88 -4.19 -15.49
N ARG A 82 7.98 -3.63 -14.71
CA ARG A 82 6.54 -3.57 -15.04
C ARG A 82 5.84 -2.42 -14.36
N GLN A 83 4.69 -2.01 -14.89
CA GLN A 83 3.80 -1.03 -14.30
C GLN A 83 2.76 -1.73 -13.41
N GLN A 84 3.12 -2.03 -12.18
CA GLN A 84 2.24 -2.64 -11.20
C GLN A 84 2.32 -1.85 -9.88
N PHE A 85 1.19 -1.66 -9.23
CA PHE A 85 1.06 -0.87 -8.01
C PHE A 85 0.29 -1.65 -6.93
N PRO A 86 0.64 -1.50 -5.64
CA PRO A 86 1.71 -0.66 -5.11
C PRO A 86 3.11 -1.17 -5.47
N TYR A 87 4.06 -0.25 -5.53
CA TYR A 87 5.48 -0.54 -5.66
C TYR A 87 6.24 0.20 -4.55
N LEU A 88 6.94 -0.55 -3.71
CA LEU A 88 7.72 0.00 -2.60
C LEU A 88 9.21 -0.05 -2.94
N MET A 89 9.90 1.04 -2.70
CA MET A 89 11.36 1.08 -2.64
C MET A 89 11.81 1.49 -1.25
N ASP A 90 12.77 0.76 -0.74
CA ASP A 90 13.42 1.08 0.54
C ASP A 90 14.88 1.44 0.29
N PRO A 91 15.24 2.74 0.36
CA PRO A 91 16.63 3.16 0.16
C PRO A 91 17.56 2.70 1.29
N ASN A 92 17.03 2.33 2.46
CA ASN A 92 17.85 1.87 3.59
C ASN A 92 18.42 0.46 3.38
N THR A 93 17.72 -0.39 2.65
CA THR A 93 18.10 -1.79 2.42
C THR A 93 18.33 -2.13 0.96
N GLY A 94 17.87 -1.26 0.04
CA GLY A 94 17.85 -1.52 -1.39
C GLY A 94 16.70 -2.42 -1.85
N ALA A 95 15.76 -2.79 -0.97
CA ALA A 95 14.61 -3.61 -1.32
C ALA A 95 13.66 -2.88 -2.27
N ALA A 96 13.13 -3.59 -3.25
CA ALA A 96 12.14 -3.11 -4.19
C ALA A 96 11.11 -4.21 -4.42
N LEU A 97 9.85 -3.93 -4.10
CA LEU A 97 8.80 -4.93 -4.00
C LEU A 97 7.51 -4.45 -4.69
N TYR A 98 6.84 -5.35 -5.39
CA TYR A 98 5.51 -5.11 -5.93
C TYR A 98 4.46 -5.63 -4.92
N GLU A 99 3.86 -6.58 -4.96
CA GLU A 99 2.73 -7.19 -4.27
C GLU A 99 2.48 -6.67 -2.85
N SER A 100 1.26 -6.20 -2.58
CA SER A 100 0.90 -5.64 -1.28
C SER A 100 1.18 -6.58 -0.11
N ALA A 101 0.93 -7.88 -0.26
CA ALA A 101 1.22 -8.87 0.77
C ALA A 101 2.72 -8.98 1.08
N ASP A 102 3.56 -8.98 0.05
CA ASP A 102 5.01 -9.06 0.18
C ASP A 102 5.58 -7.78 0.79
N ILE A 103 5.05 -6.62 0.38
CA ILE A 103 5.43 -5.33 0.94
C ILE A 103 5.08 -5.27 2.43
N ILE A 104 3.87 -5.66 2.81
CA ILE A 104 3.42 -5.65 4.20
C ILE A 104 4.28 -6.60 5.05
N ASP A 105 4.52 -7.82 4.59
CA ASP A 105 5.37 -8.77 5.28
C ASP A 105 6.80 -8.22 5.49
N TYR A 106 7.38 -7.63 4.45
CA TYR A 106 8.68 -6.96 4.51
C TYR A 106 8.70 -5.84 5.55
N LEU A 107 7.73 -4.94 5.53
CA LEU A 107 7.66 -3.82 6.47
C LEU A 107 7.62 -4.30 7.93
N TYR A 108 6.82 -5.32 8.23
CA TYR A 108 6.75 -5.87 9.59
C TYR A 108 8.01 -6.58 10.01
N ARG A 109 8.64 -7.34 9.13
CA ARG A 109 9.90 -8.04 9.44
C ARG A 109 11.04 -7.06 9.63
N GLU A 110 11.21 -6.11 8.72
CA GLU A 110 12.34 -5.18 8.73
C GLU A 110 12.20 -4.14 9.85
N TYR A 111 11.03 -3.55 10.01
CA TYR A 111 10.83 -2.41 10.91
C TYR A 111 9.96 -2.71 12.13
N GLY A 112 9.03 -3.63 12.03
CA GLY A 112 8.11 -3.94 13.13
C GLY A 112 8.68 -4.87 14.18
N GLY A 113 9.64 -5.70 13.84
CA GLY A 113 10.18 -6.74 14.73
C GLY A 113 9.15 -7.78 15.14
N ARG A 114 8.09 -7.93 14.36
CA ARG A 114 6.97 -8.85 14.55
C ARG A 114 6.40 -9.30 13.21
N PRO A 115 5.72 -10.45 13.16
CA PRO A 115 5.07 -10.88 11.93
C PRO A 115 3.88 -9.99 11.58
N ALA A 116 3.60 -9.84 10.29
CA ALA A 116 2.40 -9.15 9.81
C ALA A 116 1.14 -9.83 10.36
N PRO A 117 0.12 -9.06 10.79
CA PRO A 117 -1.13 -9.62 11.25
C PRO A 117 -1.79 -10.50 10.19
N ARG A 118 -2.21 -11.71 10.55
CA ARG A 118 -2.85 -12.68 9.62
C ARG A 118 -4.03 -12.09 8.85
N ARG A 119 -4.79 -11.18 9.48
CA ARG A 119 -5.91 -10.49 8.85
C ARG A 119 -5.54 -9.76 7.56
N TRP A 120 -4.30 -9.30 7.44
CA TRP A 120 -3.85 -8.56 6.26
C TRP A 120 -3.41 -9.49 5.14
N LEU A 121 -2.81 -10.62 5.47
CA LEU A 121 -2.49 -11.66 4.50
C LEU A 121 -3.76 -12.24 3.87
N VAL A 122 -4.76 -12.55 4.69
CA VAL A 122 -6.07 -13.06 4.22
C VAL A 122 -6.79 -12.01 3.38
N ARG A 123 -6.72 -10.75 3.77
CA ARG A 123 -7.34 -9.64 3.02
C ARG A 123 -6.68 -9.42 1.67
N SER A 124 -5.35 -9.46 1.61
CA SER A 124 -4.61 -9.36 0.35
C SER A 124 -4.97 -10.49 -0.60
N LEU A 125 -5.08 -11.71 -0.12
CA LEU A 125 -5.50 -12.88 -0.92
C LEU A 125 -6.93 -12.73 -1.42
N ARG A 126 -7.87 -12.26 -0.58
CA ARG A 126 -9.26 -12.03 -0.98
C ARG A 126 -9.38 -10.91 -2.01
N THR A 127 -8.62 -9.84 -1.84
CA THR A 127 -8.62 -8.73 -2.79
C THR A 127 -7.99 -9.15 -4.12
N ALA A 128 -6.93 -9.95 -4.09
CA ALA A 128 -6.34 -10.53 -5.29
C ALA A 128 -7.30 -11.45 -6.05
N ALA A 129 -8.08 -12.25 -5.30
CA ALA A 129 -9.11 -13.12 -5.89
C ALA A 129 -10.32 -12.34 -6.44
N ALA A 130 -10.62 -11.17 -5.87
CA ALA A 130 -11.72 -10.32 -6.30
C ALA A 130 -11.38 -9.44 -7.52
N VAL A 131 -10.11 -9.19 -7.78
CA VAL A 131 -9.64 -8.54 -9.00
C VAL A 131 -9.58 -9.58 -10.10
N SER A 132 -10.69 -9.73 -10.81
CA SER A 132 -10.79 -10.65 -11.95
C SER A 132 -9.72 -10.35 -13.00
N PRO A 133 -9.16 -11.38 -13.64
CA PRO A 133 -8.14 -11.22 -14.69
C PRO A 133 -8.61 -10.51 -15.96
N SER A 134 -9.81 -9.97 -15.97
CA SER A 134 -10.42 -9.28 -17.11
C SER A 134 -10.12 -7.78 -17.23
N LEU A 135 -9.28 -7.20 -16.37
CA LEU A 135 -8.82 -5.83 -16.59
C LEU A 135 -7.75 -5.84 -17.68
N PRO A 136 -7.96 -5.13 -18.79
CA PRO A 136 -6.94 -5.03 -19.83
C PRO A 136 -5.67 -4.39 -19.24
N ARG A 137 -4.59 -5.03 -19.50
CA ARG A 137 -3.24 -4.63 -19.11
C ARG A 137 -2.86 -3.28 -19.71
#